data_d592c23721f4f45a48872de591ff3c22
#
_entry.id   d592c23721f4f45a48872de591ff3c22
#
_cell.length_a   1.000
_cell.length_b   1.000
_cell.length_c   1.000
_cell.angle_alpha   90.00
_cell.angle_beta   90.00
_cell.angle_gamma   90.00
#
_symmetry.space_group_name_H-M   'P 1'
#
loop_
_entity.id
_entity.type
_entity.pdbx_description
1 polymer ?
#
loop_
_entity_poly.entity_id
_entity_poly.type
_entity_poly.pdbx_seq_one_letter_code
_entity_poly.pdbx_strand_id
1 'polypeptide(L)'
;HLPSTSPETPVNPEQTESVTVRTLLVIPVEVAGRLAVSVAVADPLADKPSTESVTLTASDGSAVPHREVPLDRGMRLHVIDAPQGEVTLTYDATVAVAGAATPEQVSDADAVTYVLPSRYCPSDRLSGLASAEFGHIESDAERARRIVSWVHDRLSYTPGSTVATDDALTPLLGGRGVCRDYA
;
A
#
# COMPACT_ATOMS: atom_id res chain seq x y z
N HIS A 1 -35.31 -1.95 39.81
CA HIS A 1 -33.89 -1.63 39.88
C HIS A 1 -33.41 -1.47 38.43
N LEU A 2 -33.33 -0.23 37.96
CA LEU A 2 -32.79 0.12 36.66
C LEU A 2 -31.25 0.23 36.80
N PRO A 3 -30.44 -0.26 35.86
CA PRO A 3 -29.01 -0.05 35.89
C PRO A 3 -28.68 1.41 35.55
N SER A 4 -27.83 2.00 36.37
CA SER A 4 -27.26 3.33 36.22
C SER A 4 -26.38 3.38 34.95
N THR A 5 -26.77 4.17 33.98
CA THR A 5 -25.92 4.56 32.86
C THR A 5 -24.86 5.52 33.36
N SER A 6 -23.62 5.09 33.34
CA SER A 6 -22.47 5.98 33.51
C SER A 6 -22.44 7.01 32.38
N PRO A 7 -22.17 8.30 32.66
CA PRO A 7 -22.06 9.31 31.61
C PRO A 7 -20.84 9.01 30.73
N GLU A 8 -21.05 8.89 29.42
CA GLU A 8 -19.98 8.90 28.44
C GLU A 8 -19.22 10.23 28.56
N THR A 9 -17.93 10.15 28.81
CA THR A 9 -17.04 11.30 28.83
C THR A 9 -17.06 11.95 27.44
N PRO A 10 -17.34 13.25 27.30
CA PRO A 10 -17.34 13.91 26.01
C PRO A 10 -15.93 13.84 25.43
N VAL A 11 -15.79 13.26 24.23
CA VAL A 11 -14.57 13.30 23.45
C VAL A 11 -14.30 14.75 23.08
N ASN A 12 -13.18 15.29 23.56
CA ASN A 12 -12.76 16.65 23.26
C ASN A 12 -12.42 16.75 21.76
N PRO A 13 -13.10 17.59 20.96
CA PRO A 13 -12.89 17.67 19.50
C PRO A 13 -11.57 18.33 19.07
N GLU A 14 -10.71 18.74 19.99
CA GLU A 14 -9.47 19.48 19.68
C GLU A 14 -8.18 18.63 19.77
N GLN A 15 -8.25 17.34 20.05
CA GLN A 15 -7.06 16.50 20.01
C GLN A 15 -6.91 15.89 18.61
N THR A 16 -6.26 16.60 17.72
CA THR A 16 -5.77 16.03 16.46
C THR A 16 -4.68 15.01 16.80
N GLU A 17 -5.01 13.73 16.71
CA GLU A 17 -4.01 12.68 16.82
C GLU A 17 -3.02 12.83 15.68
N SER A 18 -1.73 12.61 15.95
CA SER A 18 -0.70 12.57 14.92
C SER A 18 -0.01 11.21 14.91
N VAL A 19 0.32 10.74 13.71
CA VAL A 19 1.08 9.51 13.50
C VAL A 19 2.42 9.87 12.88
N THR A 20 3.49 9.31 13.46
CA THR A 20 4.82 9.41 12.86
C THR A 20 5.10 8.16 12.05
N VAL A 21 5.41 8.36 10.77
CA VAL A 21 5.80 7.30 9.83
C VAL A 21 7.31 7.41 9.61
N ARG A 22 8.01 6.29 9.78
CA ARG A 22 9.45 6.18 9.49
C ARG A 22 9.70 4.97 8.61
N THR A 23 10.50 5.18 7.57
CA THR A 23 10.94 4.10 6.68
C THR A 23 12.45 4.20 6.48
N LEU A 24 13.12 3.08 6.64
CA LEU A 24 14.53 2.91 6.30
C LEU A 24 14.63 1.78 5.28
N LEU A 25 15.11 2.09 4.09
CA LEU A 25 15.38 1.11 3.04
C LEU A 25 16.86 1.13 2.71
N VAL A 26 17.45 -0.05 2.72
CA VAL A 26 18.81 -0.28 2.23
C VAL A 26 18.69 -1.01 0.90
N ILE A 27 19.07 -0.37 -0.18
CA ILE A 27 18.86 -0.81 -1.56
C ILE A 27 20.20 -1.19 -2.17
N PRO A 28 20.48 -2.48 -2.38
CA PRO A 28 21.65 -2.91 -3.13
C PRO A 28 21.44 -2.59 -4.62
N VAL A 29 22.38 -1.88 -5.19
CA VAL A 29 22.37 -1.46 -6.61
C VAL A 29 23.51 -2.15 -7.32
N GLU A 30 23.23 -3.25 -8.00
CA GLU A 30 24.24 -4.04 -8.71
C GLU A 30 24.83 -3.28 -9.90
N VAL A 31 23.98 -2.52 -10.59
CA VAL A 31 24.37 -1.70 -11.74
C VAL A 31 23.75 -0.32 -11.58
N ALA A 32 24.55 0.73 -11.73
CA ALA A 32 24.05 2.10 -11.67
C ALA A 32 22.86 2.30 -12.64
N GLY A 33 21.80 2.93 -12.15
CA GLY A 33 20.58 3.05 -12.92
C GLY A 33 19.50 3.86 -12.23
N ARG A 34 18.36 3.99 -12.92
CA ARG A 34 17.22 4.74 -12.39
C ARG A 34 16.29 3.84 -11.61
N LEU A 35 16.01 4.23 -10.38
CA LEU A 35 15.03 3.60 -9.50
C LEU A 35 13.84 4.54 -9.28
N ALA A 36 12.67 3.96 -9.06
CA ALA A 36 11.47 4.69 -8.65
C ALA A 36 10.90 4.03 -7.38
N VAL A 37 10.77 4.80 -6.32
CA VAL A 37 10.33 4.31 -5.00
C VAL A 37 9.12 5.11 -4.53
N SER A 38 8.07 4.43 -4.05
CA SER A 38 6.92 5.05 -3.43
C SER A 38 6.94 4.75 -1.93
N VAL A 39 7.36 5.71 -1.12
CA VAL A 39 7.46 5.57 0.35
C VAL A 39 6.73 6.70 1.09
N ALA A 40 6.47 7.80 0.41
CA ALA A 40 5.84 8.97 1.01
C ALA A 40 4.34 8.74 1.25
N VAL A 41 3.84 9.33 2.31
CA VAL A 41 2.40 9.38 2.60
C VAL A 41 1.70 10.11 1.46
N ALA A 42 0.55 9.60 1.03
CA ALA A 42 -0.24 10.24 -0.04
C ALA A 42 -0.88 11.55 0.42
N ASP A 43 -0.81 12.59 -0.41
CA ASP A 43 -1.31 13.93 -0.09
C ASP A 43 -2.83 14.07 0.13
N PRO A 44 -3.75 13.29 -0.53
CA PRO A 44 -5.17 13.52 -0.39
C PRO A 44 -5.77 13.02 0.93
N LEU A 45 -5.03 12.24 1.70
CA LEU A 45 -5.51 11.70 2.99
C LEU A 45 -5.16 12.61 4.17
N ALA A 46 -4.37 13.63 3.95
CA ALA A 46 -3.93 14.55 4.99
C ALA A 46 -3.84 15.96 4.41
N ASP A 47 -4.23 16.94 5.21
CA ASP A 47 -3.46 18.17 5.17
C ASP A 47 -2.00 17.76 5.15
N LYS A 48 -1.20 18.37 4.25
CA LYS A 48 0.23 18.02 4.07
C LYS A 48 0.87 17.61 5.37
N PRO A 49 1.75 16.59 5.40
CA PRO A 49 2.46 16.23 6.62
C PRO A 49 2.98 17.46 7.32
N SER A 50 2.75 17.58 8.63
CA SER A 50 3.23 18.72 9.42
C SER A 50 4.76 18.81 9.38
N THR A 51 5.42 17.66 9.21
CA THR A 51 6.85 17.54 8.92
C THR A 51 7.05 16.38 7.95
N GLU A 52 7.94 16.56 6.98
CA GLU A 52 8.30 15.53 6.03
C GLU A 52 9.75 15.67 5.58
N SER A 53 10.47 14.57 5.50
CA SER A 53 11.82 14.54 4.95
C SER A 53 12.09 13.22 4.24
N VAL A 54 12.79 13.30 3.09
CA VAL A 54 13.35 12.18 2.35
C VAL A 54 14.83 12.43 2.21
N THR A 55 15.65 11.48 2.63
CA THR A 55 17.10 11.53 2.50
C THR A 55 17.60 10.28 1.80
N LEU A 56 18.50 10.45 0.86
CA LEU A 56 19.18 9.33 0.19
C LEU A 56 20.69 9.53 0.29
N THR A 57 21.38 8.50 0.73
CA THR A 57 22.83 8.48 0.87
C THR A 57 23.43 7.24 0.19
N ALA A 58 24.52 7.43 -0.51
CA ALA A 58 25.32 6.32 -1.04
C ALA A 58 26.21 5.71 0.07
N SER A 59 26.83 4.57 -0.20
CA SER A 59 27.70 3.85 0.74
C SER A 59 28.91 4.65 1.23
N ASP A 60 29.34 5.65 0.47
CA ASP A 60 30.42 6.58 0.84
C ASP A 60 29.93 7.79 1.66
N GLY A 61 28.64 7.83 1.98
CA GLY A 61 28.01 8.93 2.72
C GLY A 61 27.62 10.13 1.87
N SER A 62 27.87 10.11 0.57
CA SER A 62 27.46 11.19 -0.34
C SER A 62 25.93 11.22 -0.51
N ALA A 63 25.35 12.42 -0.63
CA ALA A 63 23.92 12.56 -0.91
C ALA A 63 23.60 12.11 -2.33
N VAL A 64 22.55 11.31 -2.48
CA VAL A 64 22.03 10.89 -3.77
C VAL A 64 20.84 11.78 -4.14
N PRO A 65 20.91 12.54 -5.25
CA PRO A 65 19.80 13.40 -5.65
C PRO A 65 18.59 12.57 -6.11
N HIS A 66 17.42 13.05 -5.78
CA HIS A 66 16.17 12.49 -6.27
C HIS A 66 15.22 13.60 -6.73
N ARG A 67 14.22 13.21 -7.52
CA ARG A 67 13.11 14.09 -7.89
C ARG A 67 11.78 13.42 -7.54
N GLU A 68 10.85 14.22 -7.08
CA GLU A 68 9.48 13.77 -6.83
C GLU A 68 8.65 13.84 -8.12
N VAL A 69 7.85 12.82 -8.36
CA VAL A 69 6.91 12.74 -9.47
C VAL A 69 5.52 12.46 -8.88
N PRO A 70 4.58 13.40 -9.01
CA PRO A 70 3.22 13.18 -8.55
C PRO A 70 2.53 12.13 -9.40
N LEU A 71 1.72 11.30 -8.75
CA LEU A 71 0.82 10.33 -9.36
C LEU A 71 -0.63 10.64 -8.96
N ASP A 72 -1.54 9.87 -9.51
CA ASP A 72 -2.96 9.95 -9.17
C ASP A 72 -3.19 9.69 -7.68
N ARG A 73 -4.29 10.24 -7.15
CA ARG A 73 -4.71 10.10 -5.74
C ARG A 73 -3.66 10.57 -4.73
N GLY A 74 -2.85 11.59 -5.11
CA GLY A 74 -1.83 12.17 -4.26
C GLY A 74 -0.64 11.25 -3.94
N MET A 75 -0.54 10.12 -4.59
CA MET A 75 0.65 9.28 -4.52
C MET A 75 1.86 10.00 -5.14
N ARG A 76 3.05 9.67 -4.67
CA ARG A 76 4.30 10.28 -5.14
C ARG A 76 5.37 9.22 -5.35
N LEU A 77 6.12 9.35 -6.44
CA LEU A 77 7.32 8.57 -6.69
C LEU A 77 8.56 9.42 -6.46
N HIS A 78 9.52 8.87 -5.76
CA HIS A 78 10.89 9.40 -5.69
C HIS A 78 11.73 8.70 -6.74
N VAL A 79 12.10 9.42 -7.80
CA VAL A 79 12.94 8.92 -8.89
C VAL A 79 14.38 9.26 -8.58
N ILE A 80 15.23 8.24 -8.52
CA ILE A 80 16.59 8.28 -8.02
C ILE A 80 17.50 7.81 -9.16
N ASP A 81 18.53 8.57 -9.50
CA ASP A 81 19.62 8.09 -10.34
C ASP A 81 20.68 7.47 -9.42
N ALA A 82 20.49 6.18 -9.13
CA ALA A 82 21.24 5.45 -8.13
C ALA A 82 22.63 5.04 -8.64
N PRO A 83 23.72 5.34 -7.90
CA PRO A 83 25.04 4.81 -8.21
C PRO A 83 25.11 3.30 -7.92
N GLN A 84 26.08 2.62 -8.50
CA GLN A 84 26.41 1.24 -8.13
C GLN A 84 26.89 1.19 -6.68
N GLY A 85 26.47 0.17 -5.94
CA GLY A 85 26.80 -0.02 -4.52
C GLY A 85 25.54 -0.14 -3.67
N GLU A 86 25.49 0.57 -2.56
CA GLU A 86 24.34 0.60 -1.67
C GLU A 86 23.78 2.02 -1.57
N VAL A 87 22.48 2.16 -1.66
CA VAL A 87 21.77 3.41 -1.42
C VAL A 87 20.85 3.24 -0.23
N THR A 88 21.03 4.05 0.80
CA THR A 88 20.13 4.10 1.95
C THR A 88 19.14 5.23 1.77
N LEU A 89 17.84 4.88 1.79
CA LEU A 89 16.73 5.83 1.80
C LEU A 89 16.15 5.89 3.21
N THR A 90 16.04 7.09 3.74
CA THR A 90 15.34 7.37 5.00
C THR A 90 14.18 8.32 4.70
N TYR A 91 12.98 7.94 5.14
CA TYR A 91 11.78 8.76 5.10
C TYR A 91 11.24 8.94 6.51
N ASP A 92 10.99 10.19 6.89
CA ASP A 92 10.35 10.56 8.16
C ASP A 92 9.20 11.54 7.87
N ALA A 93 8.03 11.27 8.42
CA ALA A 93 6.89 12.17 8.33
C ALA A 93 6.04 12.12 9.60
N THR A 94 5.44 13.26 9.95
CA THR A 94 4.39 13.33 10.97
C THR A 94 3.11 13.82 10.30
N VAL A 95 2.07 13.01 10.40
CA VAL A 95 0.78 13.23 9.73
C VAL A 95 -0.29 13.41 10.80
N ALA A 96 -1.11 14.45 10.67
CA ALA A 96 -2.32 14.58 11.45
C ALA A 96 -3.34 13.52 11.02
N VAL A 97 -3.86 12.74 11.96
CA VAL A 97 -4.94 11.80 11.68
C VAL A 97 -6.25 12.61 11.75
N ALA A 98 -6.79 12.92 10.59
CA ALA A 98 -8.18 13.40 10.52
C ALA A 98 -9.11 12.26 10.97
N GLY A 99 -10.23 12.60 11.63
CA GLY A 99 -11.27 11.63 11.97
C GLY A 99 -11.69 10.79 10.76
N ALA A 100 -12.59 9.83 10.95
CA ALA A 100 -13.00 8.90 9.91
C ALA A 100 -13.24 9.61 8.57
N ALA A 101 -12.40 9.28 7.58
CA ALA A 101 -12.52 9.85 6.25
C ALA A 101 -13.89 9.50 5.66
N THR A 102 -14.56 10.48 5.06
CA THR A 102 -15.76 10.20 4.27
C THR A 102 -15.34 9.27 3.13
N PRO A 103 -16.03 8.12 2.92
CA PRO A 103 -15.71 7.24 1.82
C PRO A 103 -15.71 8.02 0.50
N GLU A 104 -14.62 7.95 -0.24
CA GLU A 104 -14.54 8.54 -1.58
C GLU A 104 -15.52 7.82 -2.51
N GLN A 105 -16.25 8.57 -3.31
CA GLN A 105 -17.11 7.99 -4.33
C GLN A 105 -16.24 7.41 -5.44
N VAL A 106 -16.50 6.15 -5.78
CA VAL A 106 -15.84 5.49 -6.91
C VAL A 106 -16.33 6.14 -8.21
N SER A 107 -15.40 6.68 -8.99
CA SER A 107 -15.74 7.23 -10.32
C SER A 107 -16.00 6.11 -11.33
N ASP A 108 -16.71 6.43 -12.43
CA ASP A 108 -16.90 5.48 -13.54
C ASP A 108 -15.57 5.04 -14.15
N ALA A 109 -14.58 5.94 -14.19
CA ALA A 109 -13.23 5.63 -14.66
C ALA A 109 -12.52 4.62 -13.75
N ASP A 110 -12.66 4.77 -12.44
CA ASP A 110 -12.13 3.79 -11.48
C ASP A 110 -12.83 2.44 -11.65
N ALA A 111 -14.15 2.43 -11.72
CA ALA A 111 -14.93 1.21 -11.88
C ALA A 111 -14.48 0.42 -13.13
N VAL A 112 -14.23 1.10 -14.24
CA VAL A 112 -13.70 0.47 -15.46
C VAL A 112 -12.26 0.02 -15.27
N THR A 113 -11.40 0.88 -14.74
CA THR A 113 -9.96 0.59 -14.60
C THR A 113 -9.69 -0.62 -13.72
N TYR A 114 -10.37 -0.72 -12.58
CA TYR A 114 -10.13 -1.81 -11.62
C TYR A 114 -10.74 -3.16 -12.00
N VAL A 115 -11.62 -3.23 -13.00
CA VAL A 115 -12.08 -4.52 -13.57
C VAL A 115 -11.20 -5.02 -14.71
N LEU A 116 -10.40 -4.15 -15.32
CA LEU A 116 -9.53 -4.55 -16.42
C LEU A 116 -8.39 -5.44 -15.93
N PRO A 117 -8.04 -6.48 -16.70
CA PRO A 117 -6.88 -7.29 -16.37
C PRO A 117 -5.60 -6.46 -16.50
N SER A 118 -4.66 -6.71 -15.60
CA SER A 118 -3.32 -6.16 -15.68
C SER A 118 -2.28 -7.27 -15.78
N ARG A 119 -1.03 -6.90 -16.03
CA ARG A 119 0.07 -7.86 -16.08
C ARG A 119 0.16 -8.72 -14.82
N TYR A 120 -0.10 -8.13 -13.65
CA TYR A 120 0.05 -8.81 -12.37
C TYR A 120 -1.27 -9.34 -11.82
N CYS A 121 -2.40 -8.76 -12.25
CA CYS A 121 -3.75 -9.15 -11.85
C CYS A 121 -4.56 -9.58 -13.08
N PRO A 122 -4.42 -10.84 -13.56
CA PRO A 122 -5.14 -11.34 -14.72
C PRO A 122 -6.59 -11.68 -14.35
N SER A 123 -7.42 -10.64 -14.10
CA SER A 123 -8.79 -10.79 -13.61
C SER A 123 -9.69 -11.60 -14.54
N ASP A 124 -9.46 -11.53 -15.85
CA ASP A 124 -10.13 -12.32 -16.88
C ASP A 124 -9.92 -13.84 -16.71
N ARG A 125 -8.73 -14.24 -16.23
CA ARG A 125 -8.39 -15.65 -16.00
C ARG A 125 -8.88 -16.17 -14.64
N LEU A 126 -9.21 -15.27 -13.72
CA LEU A 126 -9.66 -15.60 -12.37
C LEU A 126 -11.17 -15.52 -12.19
N SER A 127 -11.91 -15.01 -13.18
CA SER A 127 -13.35 -14.76 -13.10
C SER A 127 -14.16 -16.02 -12.75
N GLY A 128 -13.82 -17.16 -13.32
CA GLY A 128 -14.48 -18.44 -13.02
C GLY A 128 -14.27 -18.91 -11.59
N LEU A 129 -13.03 -18.81 -11.08
CA LEU A 129 -12.72 -19.12 -9.70
C LEU A 129 -13.43 -18.17 -8.74
N ALA A 130 -13.36 -16.87 -9.00
CA ALA A 130 -14.00 -15.85 -8.16
C ALA A 130 -15.52 -16.05 -8.08
N SER A 131 -16.16 -16.38 -9.20
CA SER A 131 -17.59 -16.69 -9.21
C SER A 131 -17.93 -17.95 -8.41
N ALA A 132 -17.13 -19.00 -8.52
CA ALA A 132 -17.36 -20.25 -7.79
C ALA A 132 -17.20 -20.07 -6.27
N GLU A 133 -16.16 -19.35 -5.85
CA GLU A 133 -15.84 -19.17 -4.42
C GLU A 133 -16.70 -18.08 -3.74
N PHE A 134 -17.03 -17.00 -4.45
CA PHE A 134 -17.61 -15.78 -3.84
C PHE A 134 -18.92 -15.32 -4.49
N GLY A 135 -19.33 -15.90 -5.61
CA GLY A 135 -20.50 -15.46 -6.38
C GLY A 135 -21.83 -15.56 -5.64
N HIS A 136 -21.91 -16.40 -4.62
CA HIS A 136 -23.09 -16.58 -3.76
C HIS A 136 -23.24 -15.51 -2.67
N ILE A 137 -22.22 -14.66 -2.47
CA ILE A 137 -22.22 -13.64 -1.41
C ILE A 137 -22.82 -12.34 -1.97
N GLU A 138 -23.99 -11.94 -1.45
CA GLU A 138 -24.71 -10.76 -1.96
C GLU A 138 -24.07 -9.44 -1.50
N SER A 139 -23.59 -9.37 -0.25
CA SER A 139 -22.99 -8.16 0.30
C SER A 139 -21.55 -7.98 -0.17
N ASP A 140 -21.25 -6.86 -0.84
CA ASP A 140 -19.90 -6.53 -1.30
C ASP A 140 -18.89 -6.42 -0.16
N ALA A 141 -19.29 -5.85 0.99
CA ALA A 141 -18.44 -5.75 2.17
C ALA A 141 -18.12 -7.13 2.76
N GLU A 142 -19.08 -8.04 2.77
CA GLU A 142 -18.85 -9.41 3.21
C GLU A 142 -17.99 -10.17 2.21
N ARG A 143 -18.25 -10.00 0.91
CA ARG A 143 -17.45 -10.58 -0.17
C ARG A 143 -15.99 -10.17 -0.05
N ALA A 144 -15.71 -8.88 0.17
CA ALA A 144 -14.35 -8.38 0.36
C ALA A 144 -13.66 -9.05 1.56
N ARG A 145 -14.33 -9.14 2.72
CA ARG A 145 -13.76 -9.82 3.90
C ARG A 145 -13.46 -11.30 3.63
N ARG A 146 -14.36 -11.97 2.93
CA ARG A 146 -14.19 -13.39 2.58
C ARG A 146 -13.04 -13.61 1.62
N ILE A 147 -12.84 -12.72 0.65
CA ILE A 147 -11.69 -12.76 -0.26
C ILE A 147 -10.39 -12.61 0.54
N VAL A 148 -10.29 -11.63 1.42
CA VAL A 148 -9.10 -11.43 2.27
C VAL A 148 -8.78 -12.67 3.10
N SER A 149 -9.78 -13.23 3.80
CA SER A 149 -9.58 -14.47 4.58
C SER A 149 -9.16 -15.64 3.71
N TRP A 150 -9.80 -15.80 2.55
CA TRP A 150 -9.52 -16.90 1.63
C TRP A 150 -8.08 -16.83 1.09
N VAL A 151 -7.61 -15.63 0.72
CA VAL A 151 -6.22 -15.43 0.26
C VAL A 151 -5.24 -15.74 1.40
N HIS A 152 -5.52 -15.23 2.60
CA HIS A 152 -4.69 -15.50 3.78
C HIS A 152 -4.57 -17.00 4.09
N ASP A 153 -5.68 -17.73 4.03
CA ASP A 153 -5.71 -19.16 4.36
C ASP A 153 -5.08 -20.03 3.26
N ARG A 154 -5.06 -19.54 2.03
CA ARG A 154 -4.56 -20.28 0.86
C ARG A 154 -3.07 -20.13 0.64
N LEU A 155 -2.49 -19.00 1.05
CA LEU A 155 -1.08 -18.70 0.81
C LEU A 155 -0.26 -18.85 2.09
N SER A 156 0.90 -19.46 1.97
CA SER A 156 1.96 -19.43 3.00
C SER A 156 2.99 -18.38 2.61
N TYR A 157 3.29 -17.46 3.53
CA TYR A 157 4.31 -16.43 3.28
C TYR A 157 5.69 -17.09 3.16
N THR A 158 6.29 -16.99 1.97
CA THR A 158 7.57 -17.64 1.67
C THR A 158 8.46 -16.68 0.87
N PRO A 159 9.48 -16.07 1.48
CA PRO A 159 10.42 -15.22 0.77
C PRO A 159 11.02 -15.93 -0.44
N GLY A 160 11.08 -15.24 -1.60
CA GLY A 160 11.64 -15.77 -2.83
C GLY A 160 10.77 -16.79 -3.57
N SER A 161 9.53 -17.01 -3.16
CA SER A 161 8.60 -17.94 -3.85
C SER A 161 8.06 -17.39 -5.17
N THR A 162 8.12 -16.08 -5.38
CA THR A 162 7.70 -15.39 -6.60
C THR A 162 8.77 -14.39 -7.05
N VAL A 163 8.83 -14.15 -8.36
CA VAL A 163 9.74 -13.18 -8.98
C VAL A 163 8.96 -12.01 -9.60
N ALA A 164 9.66 -10.94 -9.97
CA ALA A 164 9.05 -9.70 -10.43
C ALA A 164 8.16 -9.83 -11.69
N THR A 165 8.30 -10.93 -12.43
CA THR A 165 7.51 -11.21 -13.64
C THR A 165 6.27 -12.07 -13.41
N ASP A 166 6.13 -12.66 -12.21
CA ASP A 166 5.00 -13.53 -11.89
C ASP A 166 3.71 -12.71 -11.72
N ASP A 167 2.61 -13.27 -12.16
CA ASP A 167 1.26 -12.76 -11.95
C ASP A 167 0.58 -13.45 -10.74
N ALA A 168 -0.62 -13.06 -10.39
CA ALA A 168 -1.37 -13.59 -9.27
C ALA A 168 -1.70 -15.11 -9.38
N LEU A 169 -1.61 -15.70 -10.55
CA LEU A 169 -1.83 -17.15 -10.72
C LEU A 169 -0.68 -17.97 -10.18
N THR A 170 0.54 -17.49 -10.27
CA THR A 170 1.72 -18.21 -9.76
C THR A 170 1.62 -18.51 -8.26
N PRO A 171 1.43 -17.54 -7.36
CA PRO A 171 1.24 -17.80 -5.94
C PRO A 171 -0.04 -18.57 -5.65
N LEU A 172 -1.13 -18.29 -6.38
CA LEU A 172 -2.39 -18.98 -6.20
C LEU A 172 -2.29 -20.49 -6.43
N LEU A 173 -1.59 -20.91 -7.49
CA LEU A 173 -1.37 -22.31 -7.82
C LEU A 173 -0.31 -22.96 -6.94
N GLY A 174 0.71 -22.20 -6.57
CA GLY A 174 1.82 -22.65 -5.72
C GLY A 174 1.50 -22.72 -4.22
N GLY A 175 0.44 -22.07 -3.76
CA GLY A 175 0.09 -21.95 -2.35
C GLY A 175 1.13 -21.16 -1.52
N ARG A 176 2.01 -20.40 -2.17
CA ARG A 176 3.09 -19.64 -1.54
C ARG A 176 3.22 -18.28 -2.20
N GLY A 177 3.44 -17.24 -1.41
CA GLY A 177 3.56 -15.89 -1.92
C GLY A 177 4.38 -14.98 -1.01
N VAL A 178 4.64 -13.76 -1.49
CA VAL A 178 5.27 -12.67 -0.74
C VAL A 178 4.26 -11.52 -0.56
N CYS A 179 4.65 -10.43 0.12
CA CYS A 179 3.74 -9.34 0.49
C CYS A 179 2.82 -8.86 -0.65
N ARG A 180 3.31 -8.70 -1.88
CA ARG A 180 2.51 -8.25 -3.03
C ARG A 180 1.44 -9.27 -3.48
N ASP A 181 1.65 -10.54 -3.16
CA ASP A 181 0.76 -11.62 -3.60
C ASP A 181 -0.45 -11.76 -2.66
N TYR A 182 -0.40 -11.13 -1.49
CA TYR A 182 -1.51 -11.01 -0.55
C TYR A 182 -2.37 -9.77 -0.81
N ALA A 183 -1.86 -8.78 -1.57
CA ALA A 183 -2.57 -7.55 -1.89
C ALA A 183 -3.46 -7.70 -3.12
#